data_3263c586a85c09ec5d2b67f84d51f860
#
_entry.id   3263c586a85c09ec5d2b67f84d51f860
#
_cell.length_a   1.000
_cell.length_b   1.000
_cell.length_c   1.000
_cell.angle_alpha   90.00
_cell.angle_beta   90.00
_cell.angle_gamma   90.00
#
_symmetry.space_group_name_H-M   'P 1'
#
loop_
_entity.id
_entity.type
_entity.pdbx_description
1 polymer ?
#
loop_
_entity_poly.entity_id
_entity_poly.type
_entity_poly.pdbx_seq_one_letter_code
_entity_poly.pdbx_strand_id
1 'polypeptide(L)'
;METDQDGFIPTDDYQNTNVESIYAIGDVTGAQALTPVAIAAGRRLADRIYGKMEGRHLDYRLVPTVIFSHPPMGTVGMTEAEARAEHGDAVKVYLSRFTPMYYALGEKKQRSVMKLITAGSDERIVGCHVIGDGADEMMQGF
;
A
#
# COMPACT_ATOMS: atom_id res chain seq x y z
N MET A 1 25.15 15.70 -0.95
CA MET A 1 23.94 14.87 -0.79
C MET A 1 24.35 13.44 -1.11
N GLU A 2 24.13 12.53 -0.21
CA GLU A 2 24.47 11.11 -0.38
C GLU A 2 23.44 10.41 -1.27
N THR A 3 23.89 9.37 -1.96
CA THR A 3 23.03 8.43 -2.68
C THR A 3 23.40 7.01 -2.25
N ASP A 4 22.44 6.10 -2.32
CA ASP A 4 22.70 4.67 -2.13
C ASP A 4 23.36 4.04 -3.36
N GLN A 5 23.56 2.70 -3.34
CA GLN A 5 24.22 1.96 -4.43
C GLN A 5 23.44 1.97 -5.74
N ASP A 6 22.13 2.18 -5.67
CA ASP A 6 21.22 2.24 -6.82
C ASP A 6 20.99 3.66 -7.33
N GLY A 7 21.61 4.66 -6.67
CA GLY A 7 21.54 6.08 -7.03
C GLY A 7 20.35 6.82 -6.43
N PHE A 8 19.58 6.22 -5.52
CA PHE A 8 18.50 6.88 -4.79
C PHE A 8 19.04 7.74 -3.65
N ILE A 9 18.25 8.72 -3.24
CA ILE A 9 18.55 9.61 -2.11
C ILE A 9 17.89 9.03 -0.85
N PRO A 10 18.65 8.45 0.11
CA PRO A 10 18.10 7.96 1.35
C PRO A 10 17.45 9.08 2.17
N THR A 11 16.30 8.80 2.76
CA THR A 11 15.60 9.71 3.67
C THR A 11 15.19 8.98 4.95
N ASP A 12 15.01 9.76 6.02
CA ASP A 12 14.29 9.27 7.19
C ASP A 12 12.76 9.27 6.96
N ASP A 13 11.99 8.86 7.96
CA ASP A 13 10.53 8.82 7.92
C ASP A 13 9.90 10.21 7.67
N TYR A 14 10.65 11.27 7.92
CA TYR A 14 10.24 12.67 7.77
C TYR A 14 10.70 13.30 6.46
N GLN A 15 11.22 12.50 5.51
CA GLN A 15 11.74 12.90 4.22
C GLN A 15 12.98 13.81 4.31
N ASN A 16 13.68 13.85 5.44
CA ASN A 16 14.94 14.57 5.56
C ASN A 16 16.04 13.78 4.85
N THR A 17 16.91 14.48 4.13
CA THR A 17 18.16 13.92 3.59
C THR A 17 19.30 14.09 4.60
N ASN A 18 20.49 13.62 4.26
CA ASN A 18 21.72 13.88 5.03
C ASN A 18 22.20 15.33 4.97
N VAL A 19 21.52 16.20 4.21
CA VAL A 19 21.86 17.64 4.08
C VAL A 19 20.73 18.45 4.70
N GLU A 20 21.10 19.29 5.66
CA GLU A 20 20.14 20.17 6.36
C GLU A 20 19.34 21.04 5.37
N SER A 21 18.04 21.16 5.60
CA SER A 21 17.09 21.93 4.79
C SER A 21 16.89 21.41 3.35
N ILE A 22 17.39 20.22 3.05
CA ILE A 22 17.10 19.51 1.79
C ILE A 22 16.28 18.25 2.08
N TYR A 23 15.17 18.14 1.39
CA TYR A 23 14.20 17.05 1.52
C TYR A 23 14.08 16.31 0.19
N ALA A 24 13.78 15.00 0.23
CA ALA A 24 13.50 14.21 -0.96
C ALA A 24 12.19 13.44 -0.81
N ILE A 25 11.40 13.42 -1.88
CA ILE A 25 10.10 12.72 -1.96
C ILE A 25 9.94 12.04 -3.31
N GLY A 26 9.08 11.04 -3.39
CA GLY A 26 8.76 10.33 -4.62
C GLY A 26 9.88 9.40 -5.09
N ASP A 27 9.92 9.16 -6.38
CA ASP A 27 10.75 8.12 -7.01
C ASP A 27 12.24 8.24 -6.70
N VAL A 28 12.73 9.47 -6.53
CA VAL A 28 14.15 9.74 -6.22
C VAL A 28 14.60 9.12 -4.89
N THR A 29 13.67 8.78 -3.99
CA THR A 29 14.01 8.16 -2.69
C THR A 29 14.14 6.64 -2.75
N GLY A 30 13.80 6.01 -3.87
CA GLY A 30 13.76 4.54 -3.99
C GLY A 30 12.63 3.87 -3.21
N ALA A 31 11.78 4.63 -2.52
CA ALA A 31 10.62 4.12 -1.80
C ALA A 31 9.50 3.67 -2.78
N GLN A 32 8.27 4.05 -2.57
CA GLN A 32 7.16 3.67 -3.44
C GLN A 32 7.03 4.62 -4.64
N ALA A 33 7.35 4.12 -5.84
CA ALA A 33 7.27 4.88 -7.11
C ALA A 33 5.81 5.02 -7.60
N LEU A 34 4.97 5.71 -6.81
CA LEU A 34 3.57 5.96 -7.09
C LEU A 34 3.25 7.46 -6.92
N THR A 35 2.71 8.07 -7.98
CA THR A 35 2.35 9.50 -7.97
C THR A 35 1.50 9.93 -6.77
N PRO A 36 0.42 9.21 -6.36
CA PRO A 36 -0.35 9.57 -5.17
C PRO A 36 0.47 9.55 -3.89
N VAL A 37 1.44 8.65 -3.77
CA VAL A 37 2.34 8.53 -2.62
C VAL A 37 3.27 9.74 -2.54
N ALA A 38 3.88 10.13 -3.65
CA ALA A 38 4.73 11.32 -3.73
C ALA A 38 3.95 12.59 -3.36
N ILE A 39 2.72 12.74 -3.87
CA ILE A 39 1.82 13.86 -3.52
C ILE A 39 1.51 13.85 -2.02
N ALA A 40 1.17 12.69 -1.45
CA ALA A 40 0.85 12.57 -0.04
C ALA A 40 2.06 12.89 0.86
N ALA A 41 3.25 12.43 0.49
CA ALA A 41 4.50 12.75 1.18
C ALA A 41 4.79 14.26 1.14
N GLY A 42 4.69 14.88 -0.05
CA GLY A 42 4.93 16.31 -0.22
C GLY A 42 3.94 17.19 0.57
N ARG A 43 2.67 16.82 0.61
CA ARG A 43 1.67 17.55 1.43
C ARG A 43 2.01 17.48 2.92
N ARG A 44 2.35 16.29 3.45
CA ARG A 44 2.72 16.12 4.86
C ARG A 44 4.03 16.84 5.20
N LEU A 45 4.99 16.84 4.29
CA LEU A 45 6.21 17.62 4.42
C LEU A 45 5.91 19.12 4.52
N ALA A 46 5.05 19.65 3.64
CA ALA A 46 4.64 21.05 3.67
C ALA A 46 3.87 21.40 4.96
N ASP A 47 2.95 20.53 5.40
CA ASP A 47 2.23 20.68 6.67
C ASP A 47 3.20 20.78 7.86
N ARG A 48 4.26 19.97 7.86
CA ARG A 48 5.29 19.99 8.92
C ARG A 48 6.12 21.24 8.88
N ILE A 49 6.63 21.63 7.70
CA ILE A 49 7.57 22.77 7.57
C ILE A 49 6.86 24.11 7.74
N TYR A 50 5.69 24.25 7.12
CA TYR A 50 4.98 25.55 7.04
C TYR A 50 3.70 25.57 7.86
N GLY A 51 3.06 24.42 8.07
CA GLY A 51 1.78 24.31 8.79
C GLY A 51 1.92 24.13 10.30
N LYS A 52 3.12 24.13 10.85
CA LYS A 52 3.40 23.89 12.29
C LYS A 52 2.83 22.58 12.82
N MET A 53 2.68 21.57 11.96
CA MET A 53 2.20 20.26 12.34
C MET A 53 3.40 19.35 12.64
N GLU A 54 4.02 19.54 13.79
CA GLU A 54 5.16 18.72 14.23
C GLU A 54 4.79 17.24 14.21
N GLY A 55 5.71 16.37 13.74
CA GLY A 55 5.49 14.93 13.64
C GLY A 55 4.67 14.50 12.41
N ARG A 56 4.18 15.41 11.56
CA ARG A 56 3.45 15.07 10.34
C ARG A 56 4.39 14.44 9.31
N HIS A 57 4.15 13.16 8.98
CA HIS A 57 4.88 12.40 7.95
C HIS A 57 3.95 11.40 7.26
N LEU A 58 4.39 10.78 6.18
CA LEU A 58 3.67 9.71 5.51
C LEU A 58 4.10 8.36 6.09
N ASP A 59 3.14 7.56 6.52
CA ASP A 59 3.37 6.15 6.84
C ASP A 59 3.34 5.33 5.54
N TYR A 60 4.47 4.76 5.17
CA TYR A 60 4.61 3.96 3.95
C TYR A 60 4.20 2.50 4.11
N ARG A 61 3.80 2.06 5.32
CA ARG A 61 3.46 0.64 5.58
C ARG A 61 2.12 0.22 5.00
N LEU A 62 1.18 1.16 4.87
CA LEU A 62 -0.19 0.89 4.42
C LEU A 62 -0.52 1.70 3.17
N VAL A 63 0.27 1.50 2.12
CA VAL A 63 0.02 2.15 0.82
C VAL A 63 -0.77 1.20 -0.07
N PRO A 64 -2.03 1.53 -0.40
CA PRO A 64 -2.79 0.75 -1.37
C PRO A 64 -2.11 0.78 -2.74
N THR A 65 -1.96 -0.38 -3.33
CA THR A 65 -1.33 -0.54 -4.65
C THR A 65 -2.27 -1.26 -5.60
N VAL A 66 -2.34 -0.79 -6.84
CA VAL A 66 -3.15 -1.39 -7.89
C VAL A 66 -2.27 -1.82 -9.06
N ILE A 67 -2.49 -3.04 -9.54
CA ILE A 67 -1.95 -3.54 -10.80
C ILE A 67 -3.11 -3.55 -11.81
N PHE A 68 -3.00 -2.74 -12.86
CA PHE A 68 -4.00 -2.62 -13.92
C PHE A 68 -3.93 -3.76 -14.92
N SER A 69 -4.01 -4.99 -14.41
CA SER A 69 -4.21 -6.21 -15.21
C SER A 69 -5.70 -6.36 -15.61
N HIS A 70 -6.03 -7.42 -16.33
CA HIS A 70 -7.40 -7.74 -16.73
C HIS A 70 -7.81 -9.14 -16.23
N PRO A 71 -8.53 -9.21 -15.11
CA PRO A 71 -9.05 -8.13 -14.26
C PRO A 71 -7.96 -7.44 -13.42
N PRO A 72 -8.23 -6.23 -12.90
CA PRO A 72 -7.29 -5.52 -12.04
C PRO A 72 -7.09 -6.23 -10.69
N MET A 73 -5.93 -5.98 -10.09
CA MET A 73 -5.59 -6.47 -8.75
C MET A 73 -5.29 -5.28 -7.84
N GLY A 74 -5.90 -5.28 -6.66
CA GLY A 74 -5.63 -4.31 -5.62
C GLY A 74 -5.07 -4.99 -4.38
N THR A 75 -4.11 -4.36 -3.71
CA THR A 75 -3.47 -4.88 -2.50
C THR A 75 -3.16 -3.77 -1.51
N VAL A 76 -3.29 -4.05 -0.23
CA VAL A 76 -2.84 -3.19 0.85
C VAL A 76 -2.42 -4.04 2.04
N GLY A 77 -1.38 -3.62 2.75
CA GLY A 77 -0.83 -4.32 3.91
C GLY A 77 0.00 -5.55 3.54
N MET A 78 0.12 -6.47 4.49
CA MET A 78 1.01 -7.62 4.42
C MET A 78 0.51 -8.71 3.47
N THR A 79 1.43 -9.33 2.75
CA THR A 79 1.19 -10.64 2.13
C THR A 79 1.03 -11.72 3.20
N GLU A 80 0.47 -12.87 2.84
CA GLU A 80 0.36 -14.00 3.78
C GLU A 80 1.72 -14.48 4.29
N ALA A 81 2.74 -14.46 3.43
CA ALA A 81 4.09 -14.87 3.80
C ALA A 81 4.70 -13.92 4.85
N GLU A 82 4.59 -12.62 4.65
CA GLU A 82 5.04 -11.60 5.59
C GLU A 82 4.29 -11.68 6.92
N ALA A 83 2.96 -11.78 6.86
CA ALA A 83 2.15 -11.92 8.06
C ALA A 83 2.50 -13.17 8.87
N ARG A 84 2.72 -14.32 8.22
CA ARG A 84 3.15 -15.54 8.90
C ARG A 84 4.57 -15.44 9.45
N ALA A 85 5.46 -14.73 8.78
CA ALA A 85 6.83 -14.49 9.27
C ALA A 85 6.82 -13.63 10.54
N GLU A 86 5.93 -12.64 10.62
CA GLU A 86 5.85 -11.70 11.75
C GLU A 86 4.98 -12.24 12.90
N HIS A 87 3.86 -12.88 12.60
CA HIS A 87 2.84 -13.26 13.60
C HIS A 87 2.67 -14.78 13.79
N GLY A 88 3.38 -15.61 13.04
CA GLY A 88 3.37 -17.07 13.17
C GLY A 88 1.99 -17.68 13.03
N ASP A 89 1.65 -18.54 14.00
CA ASP A 89 0.37 -19.28 14.04
C ASP A 89 -0.85 -18.41 14.41
N ALA A 90 -0.62 -17.16 14.81
CA ALA A 90 -1.70 -16.21 15.10
C ALA A 90 -2.37 -15.65 13.81
N VAL A 91 -1.87 -16.04 12.63
CA VAL A 91 -2.41 -15.59 11.34
C VAL A 91 -3.59 -16.45 10.91
N LYS A 92 -4.70 -15.79 10.57
CA LYS A 92 -5.83 -16.42 9.86
C LYS A 92 -5.97 -15.80 8.48
N VAL A 93 -6.41 -16.62 7.51
CA VAL A 93 -6.62 -16.20 6.13
C VAL A 93 -8.05 -16.50 5.72
N TYR A 94 -8.74 -15.46 5.31
CA TYR A 94 -10.09 -15.54 4.77
C TYR A 94 -10.03 -15.36 3.27
N LEU A 95 -10.51 -16.36 2.53
CA LEU A 95 -10.49 -16.38 1.08
C LEU A 95 -11.89 -16.59 0.52
N SER A 96 -12.37 -15.64 -0.26
CA SER A 96 -13.63 -15.75 -1.00
C SER A 96 -13.36 -15.80 -2.50
N ARG A 97 -14.05 -16.71 -3.20
CA ARG A 97 -14.00 -16.84 -4.67
C ARG A 97 -15.42 -16.93 -5.18
N PHE A 98 -15.79 -16.01 -6.06
CA PHE A 98 -17.15 -15.97 -6.58
C PHE A 98 -17.17 -15.43 -8.00
N THR A 99 -18.28 -15.63 -8.70
CA THR A 99 -18.58 -14.96 -9.97
C THR A 99 -19.44 -13.74 -9.65
N PRO A 100 -18.99 -12.51 -9.94
CA PRO A 100 -19.80 -11.32 -9.75
C PRO A 100 -21.13 -11.42 -10.49
N MET A 101 -22.16 -10.77 -9.95
CA MET A 101 -23.51 -10.81 -10.50
C MET A 101 -23.56 -10.33 -11.98
N TYR A 102 -22.69 -9.40 -12.34
CA TYR A 102 -22.52 -8.93 -13.72
C TYR A 102 -22.26 -10.08 -14.71
N TYR A 103 -21.50 -11.09 -14.30
CA TYR A 103 -21.17 -12.25 -15.11
C TYR A 103 -22.10 -13.45 -14.89
N ALA A 104 -23.13 -13.32 -14.05
CA ALA A 104 -23.98 -14.46 -13.68
C ALA A 104 -24.81 -14.99 -14.85
N LEU A 105 -25.29 -14.12 -15.71
CA LEU A 105 -26.16 -14.45 -16.87
C LEU A 105 -25.39 -14.60 -18.19
N GLY A 106 -24.17 -14.07 -18.28
CA GLY A 106 -23.36 -14.15 -19.50
C GLY A 106 -22.69 -15.50 -19.70
N GLU A 107 -22.18 -15.75 -20.89
CA GLU A 107 -21.38 -16.96 -21.21
C GLU A 107 -20.01 -16.89 -20.52
N LYS A 108 -19.37 -15.72 -20.51
CA LYS A 108 -18.08 -15.48 -19.87
C LYS A 108 -18.27 -15.36 -18.35
N LYS A 109 -17.72 -16.33 -17.62
CA LYS A 109 -17.76 -16.39 -16.15
C LYS A 109 -16.45 -15.87 -15.57
N GLN A 110 -16.23 -14.55 -15.56
CA GLN A 110 -15.05 -13.99 -14.88
C GLN A 110 -15.22 -14.11 -13.38
N ARG A 111 -14.23 -14.68 -12.71
CA ARG A 111 -14.23 -14.84 -11.24
C ARG A 111 -13.52 -13.68 -10.58
N SER A 112 -14.00 -13.32 -9.40
CA SER A 112 -13.30 -12.44 -8.46
C SER A 112 -12.80 -13.25 -7.27
N VAL A 113 -11.69 -12.82 -6.69
CA VAL A 113 -11.11 -13.39 -5.48
C VAL A 113 -10.83 -12.26 -4.50
N MET A 114 -11.26 -12.44 -3.26
CA MET A 114 -10.98 -11.53 -2.16
C MET A 114 -10.27 -12.31 -1.06
N LYS A 115 -9.19 -11.75 -0.54
CA LYS A 115 -8.38 -12.35 0.51
C LYS A 115 -8.15 -11.33 1.62
N LEU A 116 -8.53 -11.68 2.84
CA LEU A 116 -8.16 -10.95 4.04
C LEU A 116 -7.18 -11.77 4.85
N ILE A 117 -6.20 -11.10 5.42
CA ILE A 117 -5.22 -11.67 6.32
C ILE A 117 -5.38 -10.96 7.64
N THR A 118 -5.60 -11.73 8.70
CA THR A 118 -5.75 -11.20 10.05
C THR A 118 -4.68 -11.79 10.97
N ALA A 119 -4.37 -11.07 12.05
CA ALA A 119 -3.41 -11.51 13.06
C ALA A 119 -3.93 -11.22 14.46
N GLY A 120 -3.49 -12.05 15.42
CA GLY A 120 -3.85 -11.94 16.83
C GLY A 120 -5.20 -12.52 17.19
N SER A 121 -5.53 -12.50 18.49
CA SER A 121 -6.79 -13.02 19.05
C SER A 121 -8.00 -12.15 18.69
N ASP A 122 -7.78 -10.88 18.45
CA ASP A 122 -8.77 -9.89 18.02
C ASP A 122 -8.96 -9.85 16.51
N GLU A 123 -8.23 -10.70 15.77
CA GLU A 123 -8.29 -10.82 14.31
C GLU A 123 -8.12 -9.48 13.57
N ARG A 124 -7.17 -8.67 14.03
CA ARG A 124 -6.86 -7.41 13.36
C ARG A 124 -6.47 -7.66 11.92
N ILE A 125 -7.10 -6.97 10.98
CA ILE A 125 -6.76 -7.06 9.56
C ILE A 125 -5.36 -6.46 9.35
N VAL A 126 -4.45 -7.26 8.78
CA VAL A 126 -3.07 -6.87 8.46
C VAL A 126 -2.79 -6.88 6.96
N GLY A 127 -3.65 -7.52 6.16
CA GLY A 127 -3.55 -7.52 4.70
C GLY A 127 -4.92 -7.69 4.03
N CYS A 128 -5.13 -6.97 2.92
CA CYS A 128 -6.31 -7.06 2.08
C CYS A 128 -5.90 -7.10 0.61
N HIS A 129 -6.36 -8.12 -0.11
CA HIS A 129 -6.00 -8.34 -1.51
C HIS A 129 -7.24 -8.72 -2.30
N VAL A 130 -7.42 -8.10 -3.45
CA VAL A 130 -8.57 -8.32 -4.33
C VAL A 130 -8.10 -8.47 -5.77
N ILE A 131 -8.65 -9.43 -6.49
CA ILE A 131 -8.57 -9.51 -7.94
C ILE A 131 -9.97 -9.63 -8.50
N GLY A 132 -10.32 -8.76 -9.43
CA GLY A 132 -11.66 -8.70 -10.03
C GLY A 132 -11.97 -7.30 -10.55
N ASP A 133 -13.06 -7.18 -11.31
CA ASP A 133 -13.51 -5.89 -11.80
C ASP A 133 -13.85 -4.97 -10.61
N GLY A 134 -13.34 -3.75 -10.65
CA GLY A 134 -13.51 -2.76 -9.58
C GLY A 134 -12.54 -2.90 -8.41
N ALA A 135 -11.55 -3.83 -8.46
CA ALA A 135 -10.54 -3.96 -7.41
C ALA A 135 -9.73 -2.67 -7.22
N ASP A 136 -9.46 -1.94 -8.28
CA ASP A 136 -8.80 -0.65 -8.32
C ASP A 136 -9.56 0.42 -7.53
N GLU A 137 -10.87 0.54 -7.75
CA GLU A 137 -11.71 1.49 -7.03
C GLU A 137 -11.93 1.08 -5.57
N MET A 138 -12.05 -0.21 -5.31
CA MET A 138 -12.28 -0.75 -3.96
C MET A 138 -11.12 -0.41 -3.02
N MET A 139 -9.87 -0.46 -3.49
CA MET A 139 -8.68 -0.19 -2.68
C MET A 139 -8.59 1.25 -2.18
N GLN A 140 -9.33 2.19 -2.75
CA GLN A 140 -9.36 3.57 -2.26
C GLN A 140 -10.08 3.73 -0.92
N GLY A 141 -10.89 2.75 -0.53
CA GLY A 141 -11.67 2.76 0.71
C GLY A 141 -10.99 2.10 1.92
N PHE A 142 -9.79 1.51 1.73
CA PHE A 142 -9.08 0.75 2.77
C PHE A 142 -7.85 1.47 3.30
#